data_b3e586e6250b7b8406b733c6fb63dd2f
#
_entry.id   b3e586e6250b7b8406b733c6fb63dd2f
#
_cell.length_a   1.000
_cell.length_b   1.000
_cell.length_c   1.000
_cell.angle_alpha   90.00
_cell.angle_beta   90.00
_cell.angle_gamma   90.00
#
_symmetry.space_group_name_H-M   'P 1'
#
loop_
_entity.id
_entity.type
_entity.pdbx_description
1 polymer ?
#
loop_
_entity_poly.entity_id
_entity_poly.type
_entity_poly.pdbx_seq_one_letter_code
_entity_poly.pdbx_strand_id
1 'polypeptide(L)'
;MSTPKYPHLDTLAIHAGQSPDSEHGARAVPIYQTASYVFPDTETAASLFNLERAGHVYSRISNPTVAVFEERMAALEGAPAAIATASGQAALHLAIATLMGTGSHIVASNALYGGSHNLLSYTLPRFGIETTFVNSRDLAQWAAAIRPNTR
;
A
#
# COMPACT_ATOMS: atom_id res chain seq x y z
N MET A 1 5.16 18.81 10.87
CA MET A 1 5.66 17.41 10.81
C MET A 1 6.48 17.18 12.06
N SER A 2 6.17 16.17 12.88
CA SER A 2 6.97 15.82 14.04
C SER A 2 8.32 15.26 13.58
N THR A 3 9.41 15.65 14.25
CA THR A 3 10.73 15.07 14.01
C THR A 3 10.64 13.54 14.15
N PRO A 4 11.17 12.76 13.20
CA PRO A 4 11.11 11.30 13.31
C PRO A 4 11.78 10.86 14.63
N LYS A 5 11.12 9.94 15.34
CA LYS A 5 11.63 9.36 16.59
C LYS A 5 13.04 8.74 16.41
N TYR A 6 13.34 8.32 15.19
CA TYR A 6 14.60 7.68 14.80
C TYR A 6 15.18 8.42 13.58
N PRO A 7 16.35 9.08 13.70
CA PRO A 7 16.91 9.93 12.64
C PRO A 7 17.66 9.16 11.53
N HIS A 8 18.00 7.87 11.76
CA HIS A 8 18.79 7.08 10.84
C HIS A 8 17.99 5.96 10.19
N LEU A 9 18.20 5.74 8.89
CA LEU A 9 17.49 4.72 8.09
C LEU A 9 17.60 3.32 8.70
N ASP A 10 18.81 2.94 9.13
CA ASP A 10 19.06 1.62 9.75
C ASP A 10 18.23 1.43 11.03
N THR A 11 18.09 2.49 11.83
CA THR A 11 17.27 2.46 13.05
C THR A 11 15.78 2.40 12.73
N LEU A 12 15.32 3.15 11.71
CA LEU A 12 13.95 3.07 11.21
C LEU A 12 13.60 1.66 10.72
N ALA A 13 14.50 1.04 9.94
CA ALA A 13 14.30 -0.29 9.38
C ALA A 13 14.08 -1.37 10.44
N ILE A 14 14.64 -1.18 11.64
CA ILE A 14 14.52 -2.14 12.74
C ILE A 14 13.37 -1.79 13.69
N HIS A 15 13.17 -0.51 14.01
CA HIS A 15 12.36 -0.07 15.15
C HIS A 15 11.08 0.69 14.80
N ALA A 16 10.95 1.24 13.60
CA ALA A 16 9.76 2.00 13.24
C ALA A 16 8.51 1.11 13.20
N GLY A 17 7.35 1.68 13.55
CA GLY A 17 6.07 1.00 13.57
C GLY A 17 5.90 -0.06 14.66
N GLN A 18 6.87 -0.19 15.58
CA GLN A 18 6.84 -1.22 16.62
C GLN A 18 7.00 -0.64 18.01
N SER A 19 6.17 -1.14 18.93
CA SER A 19 6.35 -1.02 20.37
C SER A 19 6.43 -2.41 20.99
N PRO A 20 7.15 -2.61 22.11
CA PRO A 20 7.09 -3.85 22.86
C PRO A 20 5.64 -4.21 23.19
N ASP A 21 5.31 -5.50 23.09
CA ASP A 21 3.99 -5.99 23.46
C ASP A 21 3.65 -5.61 24.90
N SER A 22 2.47 -5.05 25.14
CA SER A 22 2.07 -4.51 26.43
C SER A 22 1.70 -5.60 27.44
N GLU A 23 1.35 -6.80 26.98
CA GLU A 23 0.91 -7.90 27.84
C GLU A 23 2.10 -8.69 28.40
N HIS A 24 3.05 -9.03 27.53
CA HIS A 24 4.19 -9.89 27.89
C HIS A 24 5.54 -9.20 27.74
N GLY A 25 5.57 -7.96 27.25
CA GLY A 25 6.82 -7.23 26.99
C GLY A 25 7.65 -7.82 25.85
N ALA A 26 7.05 -8.62 24.94
CA ALA A 26 7.75 -9.22 23.83
C ALA A 26 8.37 -8.15 22.93
N ARG A 27 9.67 -8.31 22.65
CA ARG A 27 10.41 -7.38 21.78
C ARG A 27 10.12 -7.60 20.32
N ALA A 28 9.96 -8.87 19.90
CA ALA A 28 9.55 -9.21 18.55
C ALA A 28 8.06 -8.90 18.35
N VAL A 29 7.66 -8.56 17.14
CA VAL A 29 6.24 -8.37 16.79
C VAL A 29 5.51 -9.71 16.92
N PRO A 30 4.48 -9.83 17.77
CA PRO A 30 3.65 -11.03 17.82
C PRO A 30 2.97 -11.31 16.48
N ILE A 31 2.82 -12.60 16.15
CA ILE A 31 2.11 -13.02 14.93
C ILE A 31 0.65 -13.29 15.26
N TYR A 32 -0.23 -12.37 14.87
CA TYR A 32 -1.67 -12.47 15.08
C TYR A 32 -2.33 -13.28 13.96
N GLN A 33 -2.37 -14.60 14.09
CA GLN A 33 -3.03 -15.51 13.16
C GLN A 33 -4.53 -15.65 13.49
N THR A 34 -5.26 -14.56 13.43
CA THR A 34 -6.71 -14.55 13.67
C THR A 34 -7.44 -13.86 12.52
N ALA A 35 -8.67 -14.27 12.26
CA ALA A 35 -9.54 -13.61 11.30
C ALA A 35 -10.28 -12.41 11.92
N SER A 36 -10.75 -12.54 13.15
CA SER A 36 -11.59 -11.57 13.84
C SER A 36 -11.10 -11.30 15.27
N TYR A 37 -11.59 -10.22 15.84
CA TYR A 37 -11.25 -9.75 17.19
C TYR A 37 -12.50 -9.64 18.02
N VAL A 38 -12.39 -9.88 19.33
CA VAL A 38 -13.47 -9.68 20.28
C VAL A 38 -13.46 -8.24 20.80
N PHE A 39 -14.63 -7.74 21.14
CA PHE A 39 -14.82 -6.41 21.70
C PHE A 39 -15.30 -6.51 23.15
N PRO A 40 -14.85 -5.61 24.05
CA PRO A 40 -15.26 -5.64 25.45
C PRO A 40 -16.76 -5.36 25.61
N ASP A 41 -17.33 -4.54 24.73
CA ASP A 41 -18.74 -4.15 24.75
C ASP A 41 -19.24 -3.72 23.36
N THR A 42 -20.55 -3.51 23.24
CA THR A 42 -21.21 -3.12 21.98
C THR A 42 -20.87 -1.69 21.57
N GLU A 43 -20.63 -0.79 22.52
CA GLU A 43 -20.29 0.61 22.24
C GLU A 43 -18.90 0.70 21.59
N THR A 44 -17.93 -0.03 22.13
CA THR A 44 -16.59 -0.17 21.52
C THR A 44 -16.70 -0.75 20.12
N ALA A 45 -17.48 -1.81 19.91
CA ALA A 45 -17.68 -2.38 18.59
C ALA A 45 -18.26 -1.34 17.62
N ALA A 46 -19.32 -0.64 18.00
CA ALA A 46 -19.94 0.40 17.17
C ALA A 46 -18.94 1.50 16.77
N SER A 47 -18.16 2.02 17.72
CA SER A 47 -17.18 3.08 17.47
C SER A 47 -16.06 2.65 16.50
N LEU A 48 -15.65 1.38 16.57
CA LEU A 48 -14.65 0.82 15.62
C LEU A 48 -15.23 0.66 14.22
N PHE A 49 -16.45 0.15 14.09
CA PHE A 49 -17.12 0.01 12.80
C PHE A 49 -17.47 1.36 12.15
N ASN A 50 -17.78 2.37 12.97
CA ASN A 50 -18.03 3.75 12.52
C ASN A 50 -16.74 4.53 12.22
N LEU A 51 -15.55 3.93 12.41
CA LEU A 51 -14.23 4.58 12.24
C LEU A 51 -14.01 5.79 13.16
N GLU A 52 -14.73 5.87 14.28
CA GLU A 52 -14.58 6.90 15.32
C GLU A 52 -13.37 6.62 16.21
N ARG A 53 -12.94 5.37 16.26
CA ARG A 53 -11.81 4.88 17.03
C ARG A 53 -10.93 3.98 16.19
N ALA A 54 -9.60 4.10 16.33
CA ALA A 54 -8.65 3.18 15.73
C ALA A 54 -8.64 1.82 16.46
N GLY A 55 -8.55 0.74 15.73
CA GLY A 55 -8.44 -0.62 16.26
C GLY A 55 -8.62 -1.69 15.17
N HIS A 56 -8.54 -2.95 15.60
CA HIS A 56 -8.65 -4.09 14.70
C HIS A 56 -10.01 -4.78 14.85
N VAL A 57 -10.68 -5.00 13.74
CA VAL A 57 -12.02 -5.62 13.67
C VAL A 57 -11.93 -6.97 12.96
N TYR A 58 -11.22 -7.00 11.84
CA TYR A 58 -11.09 -8.16 10.99
C TYR A 58 -9.78 -8.10 10.21
N SER A 59 -9.02 -9.20 10.17
CA SER A 59 -7.64 -9.20 9.65
C SER A 59 -7.51 -8.87 8.16
N ARG A 60 -8.57 -9.03 7.36
CA ARG A 60 -8.59 -8.55 5.98
C ARG A 60 -8.56 -7.01 5.90
N ILE A 61 -9.10 -6.32 6.91
CA ILE A 61 -9.14 -4.85 6.97
C ILE A 61 -7.88 -4.34 7.64
N SER A 62 -7.54 -4.88 8.80
CA SER A 62 -6.33 -4.53 9.56
C SER A 62 -5.92 -5.65 10.51
N ASN A 63 -4.63 -5.83 10.70
CA ASN A 63 -4.05 -6.84 11.59
C ASN A 63 -2.83 -6.23 12.28
N PRO A 64 -2.62 -6.42 13.60
CA PRO A 64 -1.51 -5.79 14.31
C PRO A 64 -0.13 -6.15 13.74
N THR A 65 0.07 -7.38 13.27
CA THR A 65 1.33 -7.79 12.65
C THR A 65 1.58 -7.06 11.33
N VAL A 66 0.53 -6.94 10.51
CA VAL A 66 0.59 -6.23 9.21
C VAL A 66 0.75 -4.74 9.43
N ALA A 67 0.07 -4.15 10.42
CA ALA A 67 0.17 -2.73 10.74
C ALA A 67 1.60 -2.29 11.05
N VAL A 68 2.38 -3.11 11.78
CA VAL A 68 3.81 -2.82 12.03
C VAL A 68 4.61 -2.74 10.73
N PHE A 69 4.34 -3.63 9.76
CA PHE A 69 4.98 -3.59 8.46
C PHE A 69 4.60 -2.32 7.70
N GLU A 70 3.31 -1.98 7.65
CA GLU A 70 2.79 -0.79 6.97
C GLU A 70 3.38 0.50 7.56
N GLU A 71 3.36 0.65 8.88
CA GLU A 71 3.93 1.81 9.56
C GLU A 71 5.45 1.92 9.34
N ARG A 72 6.17 0.80 9.33
CA ARG A 72 7.61 0.77 9.08
C ARG A 72 7.92 1.19 7.66
N MET A 73 7.20 0.67 6.67
CA MET A 73 7.38 1.05 5.27
C MET A 73 7.04 2.52 5.06
N ALA A 74 5.96 3.02 5.65
CA ALA A 74 5.61 4.43 5.61
C ALA A 74 6.75 5.31 6.19
N ALA A 75 7.32 4.91 7.32
CA ALA A 75 8.43 5.64 7.94
C ALA A 75 9.71 5.63 7.08
N LEU A 76 10.04 4.50 6.45
CA LEU A 76 11.21 4.38 5.56
C LEU A 76 11.07 5.21 4.29
N GLU A 77 9.87 5.29 3.72
CA GLU A 77 9.56 6.06 2.52
C GLU A 77 9.23 7.54 2.81
N GLY A 78 9.15 7.93 4.09
CA GLY A 78 8.72 9.28 4.48
C GLY A 78 7.26 9.58 4.12
N ALA A 79 6.45 8.53 3.98
CA ALA A 79 5.05 8.61 3.59
C ALA A 79 4.13 8.77 4.82
N PRO A 80 2.92 9.34 4.65
CA PRO A 80 1.94 9.45 5.74
C PRO A 80 1.36 8.11 6.16
N ALA A 81 1.29 7.13 5.25
CA ALA A 81 0.79 5.78 5.49
C ALA A 81 1.27 4.82 4.40
N ALA A 82 1.13 3.52 4.63
CA ALA A 82 1.30 2.47 3.65
C ALA A 82 0.18 1.42 3.79
N ILE A 83 -0.07 0.67 2.74
CA ILE A 83 -1.01 -0.46 2.73
C ILE A 83 -0.28 -1.67 2.20
N ALA A 84 -0.31 -2.76 2.94
CA ALA A 84 0.26 -4.03 2.52
C ALA A 84 -0.74 -4.84 1.69
N THR A 85 -0.24 -5.49 0.67
CA THR A 85 -1.02 -6.39 -0.19
C THR A 85 -0.33 -7.76 -0.30
N ALA A 86 -1.06 -8.77 -0.76
CA ALA A 86 -0.54 -10.13 -0.83
C ALA A 86 0.56 -10.34 -1.91
N SER A 87 0.76 -9.36 -2.80
CA SER A 87 1.80 -9.41 -3.83
C SER A 87 2.07 -8.02 -4.43
N GLY A 88 3.26 -7.84 -5.04
CA GLY A 88 3.58 -6.61 -5.78
C GLY A 88 2.64 -6.35 -6.96
N GLN A 89 2.11 -7.39 -7.61
CA GLN A 89 1.10 -7.23 -8.66
C GLN A 89 -0.23 -6.71 -8.10
N ALA A 90 -0.63 -7.16 -6.91
CA ALA A 90 -1.81 -6.63 -6.22
C ALA A 90 -1.60 -5.16 -5.81
N ALA A 91 -0.39 -4.81 -5.34
CA ALA A 91 -0.05 -3.41 -5.03
C ALA A 91 -0.14 -2.51 -6.25
N LEU A 92 0.45 -2.93 -7.37
CA LEU A 92 0.40 -2.17 -8.63
C LEU A 92 -1.04 -2.03 -9.15
N HIS A 93 -1.81 -3.12 -9.16
CA HIS A 93 -3.20 -3.09 -9.58
C HIS A 93 -4.04 -2.16 -8.69
N LEU A 94 -3.90 -2.26 -7.38
CA LEU A 94 -4.63 -1.43 -6.42
C LEU A 94 -4.30 0.06 -6.60
N ALA A 95 -3.01 0.41 -6.75
CA ALA A 95 -2.58 1.79 -6.98
C ALA A 95 -3.22 2.37 -8.26
N ILE A 96 -3.17 1.61 -9.37
CA ILE A 96 -3.75 2.04 -10.64
C ILE A 96 -5.28 2.18 -10.52
N ALA A 97 -5.96 1.15 -9.99
CA ALA A 97 -7.41 1.15 -9.87
C ALA A 97 -7.96 2.24 -8.91
N THR A 98 -7.15 2.68 -7.96
CA THR A 98 -7.51 3.78 -7.05
C THR A 98 -7.42 5.14 -7.74
N LEU A 99 -6.43 5.33 -8.61
CA LEU A 99 -6.15 6.62 -9.26
C LEU A 99 -6.85 6.78 -10.61
N MET A 100 -7.26 5.67 -11.24
CA MET A 100 -7.70 5.63 -12.63
C MET A 100 -9.00 4.85 -12.81
N GLY A 101 -9.75 5.22 -13.85
CA GLY A 101 -10.98 4.53 -14.27
C GLY A 101 -11.06 4.41 -15.78
N THR A 102 -12.19 3.95 -16.27
CA THR A 102 -12.48 3.83 -17.70
C THR A 102 -12.22 5.16 -18.43
N GLY A 103 -11.49 5.09 -19.53
CA GLY A 103 -11.07 6.24 -20.32
C GLY A 103 -9.74 6.87 -19.89
N SER A 104 -9.13 6.39 -18.81
CA SER A 104 -7.78 6.83 -18.41
C SER A 104 -6.70 6.22 -19.30
N HIS A 105 -5.56 6.91 -19.37
CA HIS A 105 -4.40 6.50 -20.15
C HIS A 105 -3.14 6.48 -19.28
N ILE A 106 -2.29 5.48 -19.52
CA ILE A 106 -0.98 5.28 -18.89
C ILE A 106 0.13 5.38 -19.93
N VAL A 107 1.24 6.01 -19.56
CA VAL A 107 2.49 5.89 -20.30
C VAL A 107 3.45 5.03 -19.47
N ALA A 108 3.96 3.97 -20.05
CA ALA A 108 4.82 3.01 -19.36
C ALA A 108 6.07 2.67 -20.17
N SER A 109 7.14 2.31 -19.48
CA SER A 109 8.32 1.73 -20.13
C SER A 109 7.97 0.40 -20.79
N ASN A 110 8.57 0.13 -21.94
CA ASN A 110 8.51 -1.19 -22.57
C ASN A 110 9.42 -2.23 -21.88
N ALA A 111 10.33 -1.78 -21.02
CA ALA A 111 11.26 -2.62 -20.25
C ALA A 111 10.72 -2.90 -18.85
N LEU A 112 9.63 -3.65 -18.75
CA LEU A 112 8.96 -4.01 -17.50
C LEU A 112 9.10 -5.50 -17.20
N TYR A 113 8.93 -5.84 -15.92
CA TYR A 113 8.66 -7.22 -15.52
C TYR A 113 7.43 -7.76 -16.26
N GLY A 114 7.50 -9.01 -16.74
CA GLY A 114 6.45 -9.60 -17.57
C GLY A 114 5.05 -9.55 -16.99
N GLY A 115 4.90 -9.75 -15.65
CA GLY A 115 3.62 -9.62 -14.97
C GLY A 115 3.04 -8.20 -15.03
N SER A 116 3.88 -7.18 -14.86
CA SER A 116 3.46 -5.77 -14.98
C SER A 116 3.11 -5.41 -16.42
N HIS A 117 3.89 -5.89 -17.39
CA HIS A 117 3.56 -5.73 -18.80
C HIS A 117 2.20 -6.36 -19.14
N ASN A 118 1.95 -7.59 -18.66
CA ASN A 118 0.67 -8.27 -18.89
C ASN A 118 -0.51 -7.55 -18.21
N LEU A 119 -0.32 -7.03 -16.98
CA LEU A 119 -1.33 -6.22 -16.32
C LEU A 119 -1.73 -5.01 -17.18
N LEU A 120 -0.74 -4.27 -17.69
CA LEU A 120 -0.94 -3.07 -18.49
C LEU A 120 -1.47 -3.37 -19.90
N SER A 121 -1.05 -4.48 -20.53
CA SER A 121 -1.39 -4.81 -21.93
C SER A 121 -2.72 -5.55 -22.06
N TYR A 122 -3.09 -6.38 -21.09
CA TYR A 122 -4.22 -7.31 -21.23
C TYR A 122 -5.27 -7.14 -20.16
N THR A 123 -4.88 -6.84 -18.92
CA THR A 123 -5.85 -6.78 -17.82
C THR A 123 -6.53 -5.41 -17.77
N LEU A 124 -5.77 -4.33 -17.72
CA LEU A 124 -6.31 -2.97 -17.60
C LEU A 124 -7.15 -2.51 -18.80
N PRO A 125 -6.84 -2.89 -20.06
CA PRO A 125 -7.73 -2.57 -21.19
C PRO A 125 -9.14 -3.13 -21.04
N ARG A 126 -9.33 -4.25 -20.32
CA ARG A 126 -10.67 -4.82 -20.02
C ARG A 126 -11.49 -3.90 -19.10
N PHE A 127 -10.84 -2.99 -18.39
CA PHE A 127 -11.46 -1.96 -17.54
C PHE A 127 -11.47 -0.58 -18.21
N GLY A 128 -11.13 -0.51 -19.52
CA GLY A 128 -11.13 0.71 -20.30
C GLY A 128 -9.96 1.65 -19.97
N ILE A 129 -8.87 1.12 -19.43
CA ILE A 129 -7.63 1.86 -19.17
C ILE A 129 -6.62 1.49 -20.24
N GLU A 130 -6.17 2.48 -21.04
CA GLU A 130 -5.22 2.27 -22.14
C GLU A 130 -3.79 2.50 -21.68
N THR A 131 -2.84 1.80 -22.31
CA THR A 131 -1.40 1.99 -22.06
C THR A 131 -0.63 2.20 -23.34
N THR A 132 0.20 3.25 -23.38
CA THR A 132 1.22 3.44 -24.41
C THR A 132 2.59 3.07 -23.85
N PHE A 133 3.24 2.11 -24.49
CA PHE A 133 4.60 1.70 -24.11
C PHE A 133 5.64 2.50 -24.90
N VAL A 134 6.67 2.97 -24.19
CA VAL A 134 7.74 3.80 -24.75
C VAL A 134 9.12 3.24 -24.36
N ASN A 135 10.15 3.60 -25.10
CA ASN A 135 11.52 3.30 -24.71
C ASN A 135 11.87 4.12 -23.44
N SER A 136 12.27 3.43 -22.36
CA SER A 136 12.61 4.06 -21.09
C SER A 136 13.73 5.11 -21.16
N ARG A 137 14.58 5.05 -22.17
CA ARG A 137 15.72 5.95 -22.39
C ARG A 137 15.44 7.11 -23.34
N ASP A 138 14.25 7.18 -23.93
CA ASP A 138 13.88 8.18 -24.93
C ASP A 138 12.85 9.16 -24.36
N LEU A 139 13.34 10.29 -23.84
CA LEU A 139 12.49 11.33 -23.26
C LEU A 139 11.51 11.95 -24.27
N ALA A 140 11.87 11.96 -25.57
CA ALA A 140 10.97 12.48 -26.60
C ALA A 140 9.75 11.57 -26.78
N GLN A 141 9.93 10.24 -26.73
CA GLN A 141 8.81 9.30 -26.74
C GLN A 141 7.90 9.45 -25.52
N TRP A 142 8.47 9.67 -24.32
CA TRP A 142 7.68 9.93 -23.13
C TRP A 142 6.80 11.17 -23.30
N ALA A 143 7.39 12.28 -23.72
CA ALA A 143 6.66 13.54 -23.93
C ALA A 143 5.57 13.39 -25.01
N ALA A 144 5.87 12.73 -26.12
CA ALA A 144 4.92 12.53 -27.22
C ALA A 144 3.76 11.58 -26.87
N ALA A 145 3.97 10.66 -25.92
CA ALA A 145 2.94 9.69 -25.50
C ALA A 145 1.93 10.26 -24.50
N ILE A 146 2.21 11.40 -23.87
CA ILE A 146 1.31 12.03 -22.90
C ILE A 146 0.07 12.56 -23.63
N ARG A 147 -1.11 12.24 -23.09
CA ARG A 147 -2.42 12.65 -23.62
C ARG A 147 -3.19 13.43 -22.52
N PRO A 148 -4.27 14.17 -22.87
CA PRO A 148 -5.08 14.87 -21.86
C PRO A 148 -5.66 13.96 -20.77
N ASN A 149 -5.88 12.68 -21.06
CA ASN A 149 -6.39 11.66 -20.16
C ASN A 149 -5.28 10.78 -19.52
N THR A 150 -4.00 11.11 -19.69
CA THR A 150 -2.88 10.45 -19.00
C THR A 150 -2.90 10.84 -17.53
N ARG A 151 -2.72 9.84 -16.66
CA ARG A 151 -2.74 10.02 -15.21
C ARG A 151 -1.46 9.47 -14.59
#